data_272bdac8e50fd819f216f404f16b7dca
#
_entry.id   272bdac8e50fd819f216f404f16b7dca
#
_cell.length_a   1.000
_cell.length_b   1.000
_cell.length_c   1.000
_cell.angle_alpha   90.00
_cell.angle_beta   90.00
_cell.angle_gamma   90.00
#
_symmetry.space_group_name_H-M   'P 1'
#
loop_
_entity.id
_entity.type
_entity.pdbx_description
1 polymer ?
#
loop_
_entity_poly.entity_id
_entity_poly.type
_entity_poly.pdbx_seq_one_letter_code
_entity_poly.pdbx_strand_id
1 'polypeptide(L)'
;MPNTSKLTVLILAAGYGRRMGPFSRMVPKALVPYDNKPLISHIMEKFDPCTRFVIAVGHMGQYVKDYVSAVHQDKDIQFVDIENYAEGNTGPATTIQACEKYIRGGGFMWLACDTLFEFDYKDKLDHNWIGVHPVDSSVSQDYHWVERDGEKLIEVVDKKPSPHAVDAFVGLMYAKDDEYLNNLKERKAKQTPEGFEGLELKVHSIRKWQDFGTYEKWEELSSHLTDVSFPKPNELFYNDNNKIVKFWTETKHAELRVKRAECNPEAMPNNVEQAGNFLVHDFADGDIVYNRYTLPVFDKMLEWGEKELWKPAPTNITEQDKQKTCYKFYHDKTMERVEMIRTKYPNWSEPCVVNGQEVLSIDQYLDKIDWDWLCKETSWKFVHGDLHFDNTIYQYEHSTERPSNASIVNQTWWDEVAKKGKHHFTAIDWRTDFGGELYGDQYYDLAKMLGGLHQSYKDIKSELYSYKEKDDYATIECPSVQNVKEYELRLEKWVQANGLNWRKVKLLVPIIYLNMSPLHEAPFDKFLVALSQFHFAKVLDV
;
A
#
# COMPACT_ATOMS: atom_id res chain seq x y z
N MET A 1 28.18 -23.65 -29.04
CA MET A 1 27.27 -23.23 -27.99
C MET A 1 25.92 -23.01 -28.66
N PRO A 2 24.81 -23.58 -28.20
CA PRO A 2 23.53 -23.29 -28.81
C PRO A 2 23.27 -21.79 -28.65
N ASN A 3 22.84 -21.17 -29.72
CA ASN A 3 22.44 -19.76 -29.77
C ASN A 3 21.20 -19.63 -28.88
N THR A 4 21.37 -19.25 -27.63
CA THR A 4 20.25 -18.99 -26.71
C THR A 4 19.61 -17.69 -27.17
N SER A 5 18.74 -17.77 -28.18
CA SER A 5 17.87 -16.66 -28.51
C SER A 5 17.10 -16.30 -27.23
N LYS A 6 17.19 -15.03 -26.84
CA LYS A 6 16.53 -14.48 -25.66
C LYS A 6 15.02 -14.73 -25.79
N LEU A 7 14.39 -15.38 -24.78
CA LEU A 7 12.95 -15.59 -24.79
C LEU A 7 12.24 -14.24 -24.80
N THR A 8 11.28 -14.08 -25.71
CA THR A 8 10.36 -12.94 -25.72
C THR A 8 9.03 -13.34 -25.09
N VAL A 9 8.57 -12.58 -24.10
CA VAL A 9 7.30 -12.78 -23.40
C VAL A 9 6.39 -11.59 -23.64
N LEU A 10 5.22 -11.84 -24.23
CA LEU A 10 4.18 -10.84 -24.44
C LEU A 10 3.14 -10.94 -23.32
N ILE A 11 2.95 -9.84 -22.58
CA ILE A 11 1.93 -9.73 -21.52
C ILE A 11 0.75 -8.90 -22.05
N LEU A 12 -0.45 -9.49 -22.04
CA LEU A 12 -1.68 -8.84 -22.51
C LEU A 12 -2.33 -8.04 -21.38
N ALA A 13 -2.01 -6.75 -21.26
CA ALA A 13 -2.47 -5.87 -20.20
C ALA A 13 -3.35 -4.70 -20.68
N ALA A 14 -3.93 -4.78 -21.90
CA ALA A 14 -4.67 -3.67 -22.50
C ALA A 14 -6.15 -3.58 -22.10
N GLY A 15 -6.73 -4.64 -21.52
CA GLY A 15 -8.16 -4.76 -21.25
C GLY A 15 -8.68 -3.86 -20.12
N TYR A 16 -9.99 -3.57 -20.13
CA TYR A 16 -10.68 -2.76 -19.12
C TYR A 16 -10.70 -3.34 -17.70
N GLY A 17 -10.61 -4.66 -17.55
CA GLY A 17 -10.74 -5.30 -16.24
C GLY A 17 -12.07 -5.06 -15.51
N ARG A 18 -13.19 -4.87 -16.24
CA ARG A 18 -14.51 -4.48 -15.68
C ARG A 18 -15.02 -5.37 -14.55
N ARG A 19 -14.59 -6.63 -14.50
CA ARG A 19 -14.97 -7.61 -13.48
C ARG A 19 -14.14 -7.52 -12.19
N MET A 20 -13.20 -6.55 -12.09
CA MET A 20 -12.35 -6.35 -10.92
C MET A 20 -12.97 -5.43 -9.85
N GLY A 21 -14.28 -5.21 -9.88
CA GLY A 21 -14.99 -4.44 -8.86
C GLY A 21 -14.36 -3.07 -8.59
N PRO A 22 -14.03 -2.73 -7.34
CA PRO A 22 -13.47 -1.43 -6.98
C PRO A 22 -12.15 -1.10 -7.69
N PHE A 23 -11.30 -2.10 -7.94
CA PHE A 23 -9.99 -1.89 -8.59
C PHE A 23 -10.13 -1.34 -10.01
N SER A 24 -11.18 -1.73 -10.74
CA SER A 24 -11.36 -1.31 -12.14
C SER A 24 -11.46 0.21 -12.33
N ARG A 25 -11.76 0.96 -11.25
CA ARG A 25 -11.83 2.44 -11.23
C ARG A 25 -10.52 3.09 -10.78
N MET A 26 -9.63 2.33 -10.18
CA MET A 26 -8.39 2.83 -9.59
C MET A 26 -7.18 2.53 -10.47
N VAL A 27 -7.02 1.27 -10.87
CA VAL A 27 -5.85 0.76 -11.59
C VAL A 27 -6.24 -0.25 -12.67
N PRO A 28 -5.43 -0.43 -13.72
CA PRO A 28 -5.61 -1.51 -14.67
C PRO A 28 -5.37 -2.86 -13.98
N LYS A 29 -5.96 -3.92 -14.53
CA LYS A 29 -5.91 -5.27 -13.95
C LYS A 29 -4.49 -5.76 -13.66
N ALA A 30 -3.53 -5.43 -14.50
CA ALA A 30 -2.12 -5.77 -14.34
C ALA A 30 -1.51 -5.22 -13.03
N LEU A 31 -2.09 -4.15 -12.46
CA LEU A 31 -1.64 -3.50 -11.23
C LEU A 31 -2.51 -3.84 -10.00
N VAL A 32 -3.46 -4.75 -10.12
CA VAL A 32 -4.21 -5.23 -8.95
C VAL A 32 -3.24 -5.91 -7.97
N PRO A 33 -3.27 -5.52 -6.68
CA PRO A 33 -2.35 -6.07 -5.68
C PRO A 33 -2.71 -7.51 -5.31
N TYR A 34 -1.69 -8.34 -5.17
CA TYR A 34 -1.75 -9.66 -4.55
C TYR A 34 -0.46 -9.87 -3.76
N ASP A 35 -0.56 -10.22 -2.49
CA ASP A 35 0.59 -10.36 -1.57
C ASP A 35 1.56 -9.16 -1.63
N ASN A 36 0.99 -7.95 -1.55
CA ASN A 36 1.71 -6.66 -1.61
C ASN A 36 2.49 -6.39 -2.92
N LYS A 37 2.27 -7.16 -3.99
CA LYS A 37 2.84 -6.92 -5.31
C LYS A 37 1.73 -6.84 -6.37
N PRO A 38 1.89 -6.10 -7.46
CA PRO A 38 0.93 -6.16 -8.55
C PRO A 38 1.08 -7.45 -9.36
N LEU A 39 -0.01 -7.89 -9.97
CA LEU A 39 -0.03 -9.14 -10.78
C LEU A 39 1.06 -9.17 -11.84
N ILE A 40 1.35 -8.03 -12.48
CA ILE A 40 2.39 -7.97 -13.53
C ILE A 40 3.78 -8.30 -12.98
N SER A 41 4.11 -7.89 -11.77
CA SER A 41 5.40 -8.22 -11.14
C SER A 41 5.51 -9.71 -10.82
N HIS A 42 4.45 -10.31 -10.26
CA HIS A 42 4.40 -11.75 -10.06
C HIS A 42 4.61 -12.53 -11.36
N ILE A 43 4.07 -12.05 -12.47
CA ILE A 43 4.27 -12.64 -13.80
C ILE A 43 5.74 -12.50 -14.22
N MET A 44 6.29 -11.29 -14.17
CA MET A 44 7.65 -11.02 -14.64
C MET A 44 8.73 -11.78 -13.85
N GLU A 45 8.50 -12.02 -12.57
CA GLU A 45 9.38 -12.80 -11.69
C GLU A 45 9.43 -14.31 -12.04
N LYS A 46 8.48 -14.83 -12.81
CA LYS A 46 8.47 -16.24 -13.23
C LYS A 46 9.49 -16.55 -14.34
N PHE A 47 10.04 -15.52 -14.96
CA PHE A 47 10.94 -15.64 -16.09
C PHE A 47 12.38 -15.29 -15.75
N ASP A 48 13.31 -15.84 -16.53
CA ASP A 48 14.74 -15.56 -16.35
C ASP A 48 15.05 -14.06 -16.48
N PRO A 49 16.06 -13.55 -15.75
CA PRO A 49 16.43 -12.14 -15.80
C PRO A 49 16.73 -11.59 -17.20
N CYS A 50 17.20 -12.44 -18.12
CA CYS A 50 17.51 -12.05 -19.50
C CYS A 50 16.27 -12.05 -20.43
N THR A 51 15.08 -12.39 -19.94
CA THR A 51 13.85 -12.38 -20.74
C THR A 51 13.53 -10.97 -21.25
N ARG A 52 13.11 -10.88 -22.51
CA ARG A 52 12.55 -9.66 -23.07
C ARG A 52 11.04 -9.65 -22.87
N PHE A 53 10.51 -8.57 -22.31
CA PHE A 53 9.09 -8.40 -22.13
C PHE A 53 8.52 -7.42 -23.16
N VAL A 54 7.44 -7.79 -23.80
CA VAL A 54 6.59 -6.93 -24.60
C VAL A 54 5.28 -6.79 -23.82
N ILE A 55 4.92 -5.58 -23.43
CA ILE A 55 3.73 -5.34 -22.59
C ILE A 55 2.73 -4.53 -23.41
N ALA A 56 1.63 -5.17 -23.78
CA ALA A 56 0.52 -4.51 -24.46
C ALA A 56 -0.34 -3.76 -23.43
N VAL A 57 -0.41 -2.45 -23.54
CA VAL A 57 -1.14 -1.58 -22.60
C VAL A 57 -2.26 -0.84 -23.31
N GLY A 58 -3.35 -0.57 -22.61
CA GLY A 58 -4.54 0.11 -23.14
C GLY A 58 -5.23 0.92 -22.06
N HIS A 59 -6.29 0.38 -21.45
CA HIS A 59 -7.00 1.07 -20.36
C HIS A 59 -6.06 1.38 -19.20
N MET A 60 -5.96 2.66 -18.82
CA MET A 60 -5.03 3.16 -17.79
C MET A 60 -3.57 2.69 -18.02
N GLY A 61 -3.18 2.51 -19.30
CA GLY A 61 -1.88 1.94 -19.67
C GLY A 61 -0.70 2.75 -19.17
N GLN A 62 -0.87 4.06 -18.97
CA GLN A 62 0.18 4.91 -18.43
C GLN A 62 0.59 4.49 -17.00
N TYR A 63 -0.35 4.06 -16.16
CA TYR A 63 -0.02 3.55 -14.82
C TYR A 63 0.86 2.28 -14.88
N VAL A 64 0.60 1.38 -15.83
CA VAL A 64 1.48 0.21 -16.02
C VAL A 64 2.89 0.64 -16.43
N LYS A 65 3.00 1.59 -17.38
CA LYS A 65 4.30 2.11 -17.83
C LYS A 65 5.06 2.77 -16.68
N ASP A 66 4.40 3.65 -15.92
CA ASP A 66 5.01 4.38 -14.81
C ASP A 66 5.51 3.40 -13.73
N TYR A 67 4.66 2.46 -13.32
CA TYR A 67 5.03 1.45 -12.32
C TYR A 67 6.20 0.58 -12.78
N VAL A 68 6.05 -0.06 -13.93
CA VAL A 68 7.03 -1.02 -14.43
C VAL A 68 8.38 -0.35 -14.72
N SER A 69 8.37 0.87 -15.25
CA SER A 69 9.61 1.64 -15.51
C SER A 69 10.31 2.07 -14.23
N ALA A 70 9.57 2.34 -13.15
CA ALA A 70 10.16 2.73 -11.87
C ALA A 70 10.70 1.53 -11.06
N VAL A 71 10.00 0.37 -11.13
CA VAL A 71 10.30 -0.78 -10.26
C VAL A 71 11.19 -1.81 -10.94
N HIS A 72 11.02 -2.04 -12.25
CA HIS A 72 11.70 -3.09 -13.02
C HIS A 72 12.73 -2.52 -14.01
N GLN A 73 13.57 -1.60 -13.57
CA GLN A 73 14.58 -0.91 -14.38
C GLN A 73 15.66 -1.86 -14.94
N ASP A 74 15.83 -3.03 -14.33
CA ASP A 74 16.77 -4.07 -14.72
C ASP A 74 16.28 -4.96 -15.86
N LYS A 75 14.99 -4.84 -16.26
CA LYS A 75 14.37 -5.68 -17.28
C LYS A 75 14.41 -5.05 -18.68
N ASP A 76 14.46 -5.89 -19.70
CA ASP A 76 14.31 -5.46 -21.11
C ASP A 76 12.83 -5.39 -21.46
N ILE A 77 12.28 -4.18 -21.51
CA ILE A 77 10.83 -3.95 -21.61
C ILE A 77 10.52 -3.09 -22.85
N GLN A 78 9.55 -3.56 -23.64
CA GLN A 78 8.93 -2.82 -24.73
C GLN A 78 7.44 -2.66 -24.46
N PHE A 79 6.97 -1.44 -24.29
CA PHE A 79 5.54 -1.15 -24.23
C PHE A 79 4.94 -0.97 -25.62
N VAL A 80 3.71 -1.47 -25.79
CA VAL A 80 2.92 -1.32 -27.02
C VAL A 80 1.54 -0.78 -26.66
N ASP A 81 1.24 0.43 -27.10
CA ASP A 81 -0.07 1.04 -26.90
C ASP A 81 -1.12 0.43 -27.82
N ILE A 82 -2.23 0.00 -27.26
CA ILE A 82 -3.38 -0.53 -27.97
C ILE A 82 -4.47 0.54 -28.01
N GLU A 83 -4.60 1.24 -29.12
CA GLU A 83 -5.48 2.40 -29.24
C GLU A 83 -6.96 2.05 -29.18
N ASN A 84 -7.37 0.91 -29.79
CA ASN A 84 -8.78 0.54 -30.00
C ASN A 84 -9.29 -0.47 -28.98
N TYR A 85 -8.68 -0.55 -27.77
CA TYR A 85 -9.09 -1.52 -26.75
C TYR A 85 -10.54 -1.34 -26.26
N ALA A 86 -11.15 -0.17 -26.50
CA ALA A 86 -12.53 0.17 -26.13
C ALA A 86 -13.59 -0.28 -27.15
N GLU A 87 -13.20 -0.55 -28.38
CA GLU A 87 -14.10 -0.92 -29.45
C GLU A 87 -14.51 -2.40 -29.29
N GLY A 88 -15.81 -2.69 -29.29
CA GLY A 88 -16.36 -4.03 -29.08
C GLY A 88 -15.93 -5.08 -30.13
N ASN A 89 -15.06 -4.69 -31.07
CA ASN A 89 -14.48 -5.52 -32.11
C ASN A 89 -13.04 -5.99 -31.79
N THR A 90 -12.48 -5.62 -30.64
CA THR A 90 -11.13 -6.02 -30.22
C THR A 90 -11.16 -7.21 -29.24
N GLY A 91 -10.13 -8.02 -29.29
CA GLY A 91 -9.95 -9.17 -28.41
C GLY A 91 -8.47 -9.46 -28.19
N PRO A 92 -8.12 -10.49 -27.42
CA PRO A 92 -6.72 -10.81 -27.14
C PRO A 92 -5.91 -11.14 -28.42
N ALA A 93 -6.52 -11.74 -29.43
CA ALA A 93 -5.83 -12.00 -30.71
C ALA A 93 -5.47 -10.71 -31.46
N THR A 94 -6.34 -9.71 -31.46
CA THR A 94 -6.04 -8.40 -32.08
C THR A 94 -4.93 -7.66 -31.33
N THR A 95 -4.87 -7.81 -30.00
CA THR A 95 -3.78 -7.28 -29.19
C THR A 95 -2.43 -7.93 -29.54
N ILE A 96 -2.40 -9.25 -29.70
CA ILE A 96 -1.20 -9.98 -30.15
C ILE A 96 -0.75 -9.50 -31.54
N GLN A 97 -1.68 -9.35 -32.49
CA GLN A 97 -1.39 -8.86 -33.84
C GLN A 97 -0.83 -7.42 -33.81
N ALA A 98 -1.31 -6.54 -32.95
CA ALA A 98 -0.76 -5.20 -32.78
C ALA A 98 0.70 -5.21 -32.28
N CYS A 99 1.09 -6.26 -31.54
CA CYS A 99 2.44 -6.45 -31.04
C CYS A 99 3.36 -7.19 -32.04
N GLU A 100 2.85 -7.62 -33.20
CA GLU A 100 3.54 -8.49 -34.18
C GLU A 100 4.98 -8.07 -34.46
N LYS A 101 5.24 -6.80 -34.74
CA LYS A 101 6.59 -6.30 -35.08
C LYS A 101 7.64 -6.48 -33.98
N TYR A 102 7.22 -6.72 -32.73
CA TYR A 102 8.12 -6.88 -31.58
C TYR A 102 8.34 -8.34 -31.17
N ILE A 103 7.49 -9.26 -31.65
CA ILE A 103 7.50 -10.67 -31.28
C ILE A 103 7.76 -11.61 -32.48
N ARG A 104 7.70 -11.11 -33.72
CA ARG A 104 7.97 -11.85 -34.94
C ARG A 104 9.46 -12.14 -35.14
N GLY A 105 9.76 -13.27 -35.79
CA GLY A 105 11.12 -13.68 -36.18
C GLY A 105 11.81 -14.60 -35.18
N GLY A 106 11.06 -15.17 -34.24
CA GLY A 106 11.54 -16.16 -33.27
C GLY A 106 10.41 -16.72 -32.43
N GLY A 107 10.74 -17.67 -31.56
CA GLY A 107 9.77 -18.17 -30.58
C GLY A 107 9.42 -17.13 -29.54
N PHE A 108 8.14 -17.06 -29.21
CA PHE A 108 7.64 -16.16 -28.14
C PHE A 108 6.57 -16.82 -27.30
N MET A 109 6.47 -16.36 -26.05
CA MET A 109 5.39 -16.75 -25.15
C MET A 109 4.42 -15.58 -24.99
N TRP A 110 3.13 -15.85 -24.93
CA TRP A 110 2.16 -14.82 -24.52
C TRP A 110 1.29 -15.32 -23.39
N LEU A 111 0.86 -14.39 -22.53
CA LEU A 111 -0.02 -14.68 -21.42
C LEU A 111 -0.92 -13.49 -21.08
N ALA A 112 -2.05 -13.80 -20.45
CA ALA A 112 -2.94 -12.81 -19.88
C ALA A 112 -2.35 -12.26 -18.57
N CYS A 113 -2.57 -10.96 -18.29
CA CYS A 113 -2.03 -10.29 -17.08
C CYS A 113 -2.74 -10.67 -15.76
N ASP A 114 -3.72 -11.56 -15.82
CA ASP A 114 -4.53 -12.02 -14.68
C ASP A 114 -4.32 -13.52 -14.37
N THR A 115 -3.26 -14.11 -14.89
CA THR A 115 -2.93 -15.53 -14.77
C THR A 115 -1.61 -15.69 -14.06
N LEU A 116 -1.62 -16.26 -12.87
CA LEU A 116 -0.41 -16.70 -12.17
C LEU A 116 -0.32 -18.23 -12.18
N PHE A 117 0.90 -18.75 -12.33
CA PHE A 117 1.11 -20.19 -12.52
C PHE A 117 2.49 -20.65 -12.05
N GLU A 118 2.61 -21.96 -11.79
CA GLU A 118 3.89 -22.64 -11.64
C GLU A 118 4.06 -23.65 -12.78
N PHE A 119 5.05 -23.42 -13.63
CA PHE A 119 5.35 -24.29 -14.77
C PHE A 119 6.81 -24.12 -15.21
N ASP A 120 7.52 -25.22 -15.41
CA ASP A 120 8.85 -25.21 -15.99
C ASP A 120 8.74 -25.29 -17.51
N TYR A 121 9.05 -24.20 -18.17
CA TYR A 121 8.94 -24.03 -19.62
C TYR A 121 10.27 -24.23 -20.36
N LYS A 122 11.41 -24.28 -19.66
CA LYS A 122 12.75 -24.12 -20.27
C LYS A 122 13.10 -25.22 -21.29
N ASP A 123 12.65 -26.43 -21.01
CA ASP A 123 12.85 -27.60 -21.91
C ASP A 123 11.73 -27.80 -22.94
N LYS A 124 10.83 -26.82 -23.11
CA LYS A 124 9.63 -26.89 -23.95
C LYS A 124 9.58 -25.79 -25.02
N LEU A 125 10.73 -25.22 -25.38
CA LEU A 125 10.82 -24.14 -26.36
C LEU A 125 11.11 -24.61 -27.78
N ASP A 126 10.99 -25.91 -28.05
CA ASP A 126 11.22 -26.55 -29.37
C ASP A 126 9.93 -26.84 -30.15
N HIS A 127 8.77 -26.69 -29.54
CA HIS A 127 7.46 -26.96 -30.13
C HIS A 127 6.40 -25.94 -29.64
N ASN A 128 5.29 -25.80 -30.40
CA ASN A 128 4.15 -25.01 -29.98
C ASN A 128 3.42 -25.73 -28.86
N TRP A 129 2.99 -24.96 -27.80
CA TRP A 129 2.18 -25.54 -26.74
C TRP A 129 1.27 -24.52 -26.10
N ILE A 130 0.21 -25.02 -25.44
CA ILE A 130 -0.72 -24.27 -24.59
C ILE A 130 -0.75 -24.85 -23.19
N GLY A 131 -1.01 -23.98 -22.19
CA GLY A 131 -1.19 -24.37 -20.81
C GLY A 131 -2.66 -24.62 -20.46
N VAL A 132 -2.93 -25.71 -19.72
CA VAL A 132 -4.27 -26.04 -19.23
C VAL A 132 -4.26 -26.39 -17.76
N HIS A 133 -5.40 -26.21 -17.10
CA HIS A 133 -5.61 -26.62 -15.71
C HIS A 133 -7.00 -27.26 -15.55
N PRO A 134 -7.11 -28.39 -14.82
CA PRO A 134 -8.41 -29.02 -14.61
C PRO A 134 -9.30 -28.12 -13.74
N VAL A 135 -10.54 -27.93 -14.17
CA VAL A 135 -11.58 -27.19 -13.45
C VAL A 135 -12.84 -28.02 -13.31
N ASP A 136 -13.62 -27.75 -12.28
CA ASP A 136 -14.91 -28.40 -12.06
C ASP A 136 -15.92 -28.05 -13.16
N SER A 137 -16.86 -28.96 -13.40
CA SER A 137 -17.94 -28.79 -14.37
C SER A 137 -18.80 -27.55 -14.11
N SER A 138 -18.97 -27.15 -12.85
CA SER A 138 -19.77 -25.98 -12.43
C SER A 138 -19.25 -24.66 -12.94
N VAL A 139 -17.95 -24.56 -13.29
CA VAL A 139 -17.29 -23.36 -13.79
C VAL A 139 -16.77 -23.50 -15.22
N SER A 140 -17.06 -24.61 -15.90
CA SER A 140 -16.57 -24.89 -17.26
C SER A 140 -16.95 -23.81 -18.28
N GLN A 141 -18.13 -23.20 -18.12
CA GLN A 141 -18.65 -22.11 -18.99
C GLN A 141 -17.87 -20.80 -18.87
N ASP A 142 -17.01 -20.65 -17.87
CA ASP A 142 -16.24 -19.42 -17.68
C ASP A 142 -14.97 -19.41 -18.54
N TYR A 143 -14.58 -20.56 -19.05
CA TYR A 143 -13.31 -20.77 -19.77
C TYR A 143 -13.50 -21.33 -21.17
N HIS A 144 -12.57 -21.03 -22.05
CA HIS A 144 -12.28 -21.94 -23.17
C HIS A 144 -11.62 -23.18 -22.55
N TRP A 145 -12.06 -24.36 -22.92
CA TRP A 145 -11.48 -25.61 -22.46
C TRP A 145 -11.11 -26.52 -23.64
N VAL A 146 -10.28 -27.49 -23.38
CA VAL A 146 -9.71 -28.33 -24.45
C VAL A 146 -10.09 -29.78 -24.29
N GLU A 147 -10.33 -30.43 -25.44
CA GLU A 147 -10.28 -31.87 -25.59
C GLU A 147 -8.89 -32.27 -26.05
N ARG A 148 -8.29 -33.29 -25.42
CA ARG A 148 -6.96 -33.75 -25.73
C ARG A 148 -6.83 -35.27 -25.63
N ASP A 149 -5.88 -35.81 -26.39
CA ASP A 149 -5.38 -37.19 -26.24
C ASP A 149 -3.91 -37.14 -25.81
N GLY A 150 -3.69 -37.42 -24.51
CA GLY A 150 -2.37 -37.19 -23.89
C GLY A 150 -1.95 -35.72 -23.96
N GLU A 151 -0.84 -35.44 -24.63
CA GLU A 151 -0.37 -34.08 -24.90
C GLU A 151 -0.89 -33.47 -26.20
N LYS A 152 -1.62 -34.24 -27.01
CA LYS A 152 -2.11 -33.75 -28.33
C LYS A 152 -3.43 -33.02 -28.18
N LEU A 153 -3.50 -31.79 -28.66
CA LEU A 153 -4.76 -31.03 -28.77
C LEU A 153 -5.67 -31.67 -29.84
N ILE A 154 -6.92 -31.96 -29.46
CA ILE A 154 -7.96 -32.43 -30.39
C ILE A 154 -8.83 -31.24 -30.78
N GLU A 155 -9.43 -30.53 -29.81
CA GLU A 155 -10.34 -29.42 -30.04
C GLU A 155 -10.26 -28.39 -28.91
N VAL A 156 -10.49 -27.11 -29.22
CA VAL A 156 -10.77 -26.06 -28.24
C VAL A 156 -12.24 -25.75 -28.27
N VAL A 157 -12.89 -25.99 -27.15
CA VAL A 157 -14.32 -25.74 -26.97
C VAL A 157 -14.51 -24.32 -26.44
N ASP A 158 -15.36 -23.54 -27.08
CA ASP A 158 -15.75 -22.22 -26.60
C ASP A 158 -16.53 -22.34 -25.28
N LYS A 159 -16.48 -21.31 -24.47
CA LYS A 159 -17.11 -21.14 -23.13
C LYS A 159 -18.51 -21.75 -23.06
N LYS A 160 -18.59 -23.04 -22.81
CA LYS A 160 -19.83 -23.84 -22.74
C LYS A 160 -19.86 -24.69 -21.49
N PRO A 161 -21.06 -24.92 -20.91
CA PRO A 161 -21.20 -25.90 -19.83
C PRO A 161 -20.75 -27.29 -20.26
N SER A 162 -20.06 -27.99 -19.39
CA SER A 162 -19.72 -29.41 -19.52
C SER A 162 -20.32 -30.21 -18.36
N PRO A 163 -20.83 -31.42 -18.59
CA PRO A 163 -21.30 -32.30 -17.52
C PRO A 163 -20.17 -32.90 -16.66
N HIS A 164 -18.93 -32.74 -17.10
CA HIS A 164 -17.74 -33.28 -16.44
C HIS A 164 -16.70 -32.18 -16.21
N ALA A 165 -15.76 -32.42 -15.32
CA ALA A 165 -14.56 -31.60 -15.17
C ALA A 165 -13.81 -31.53 -16.52
N VAL A 166 -13.26 -30.35 -16.83
CA VAL A 166 -12.58 -30.05 -18.11
C VAL A 166 -11.22 -29.45 -17.87
N ASP A 167 -10.35 -29.54 -18.88
CA ASP A 167 -9.06 -28.86 -18.90
C ASP A 167 -9.23 -27.42 -19.44
N ALA A 168 -9.34 -26.43 -18.54
CA ALA A 168 -9.47 -25.03 -18.93
C ALA A 168 -8.16 -24.51 -19.53
N PHE A 169 -8.26 -23.78 -20.65
CA PHE A 169 -7.14 -23.04 -21.19
C PHE A 169 -6.82 -21.83 -20.31
N VAL A 170 -5.62 -21.80 -19.73
CA VAL A 170 -5.24 -20.82 -18.71
C VAL A 170 -4.78 -19.46 -19.28
N GLY A 171 -4.86 -19.26 -20.59
CA GLY A 171 -4.40 -18.01 -21.21
C GLY A 171 -2.87 -17.90 -21.28
N LEU A 172 -2.18 -19.02 -21.50
CA LEU A 172 -0.73 -19.12 -21.65
C LEU A 172 -0.40 -19.99 -22.86
N MET A 173 0.43 -19.47 -23.76
CA MET A 173 0.89 -20.19 -24.94
C MET A 173 2.35 -19.85 -25.26
N TYR A 174 3.08 -20.83 -25.77
CA TYR A 174 4.34 -20.62 -26.47
C TYR A 174 4.18 -20.96 -27.95
N ALA A 175 4.54 -20.04 -28.83
CA ALA A 175 4.66 -20.21 -30.27
C ALA A 175 6.15 -20.30 -30.64
N LYS A 176 6.58 -21.39 -31.23
CA LYS A 176 8.00 -21.63 -31.58
C LYS A 176 8.47 -20.77 -32.75
N ASP A 177 7.53 -20.31 -33.59
CA ASP A 177 7.77 -19.55 -34.83
C ASP A 177 6.56 -18.63 -35.14
N ASP A 178 6.57 -18.04 -36.33
CA ASP A 178 5.57 -17.07 -36.78
C ASP A 178 4.26 -17.69 -37.31
N GLU A 179 4.12 -19.02 -37.36
CA GLU A 179 2.95 -19.69 -37.94
C GLU A 179 1.65 -19.27 -37.19
N TYR A 180 1.69 -19.21 -35.87
CA TYR A 180 0.57 -18.75 -35.09
C TYR A 180 0.15 -17.30 -35.43
N LEU A 181 1.10 -16.38 -35.59
CA LEU A 181 0.81 -14.99 -35.98
C LEU A 181 0.19 -14.91 -37.39
N ASN A 182 0.67 -15.72 -38.32
CA ASN A 182 0.12 -15.79 -39.66
C ASN A 182 -1.33 -16.29 -39.62
N ASN A 183 -1.61 -17.35 -38.86
CA ASN A 183 -2.97 -17.86 -38.67
C ASN A 183 -3.92 -16.81 -38.08
N LEU A 184 -3.51 -16.08 -37.03
CA LEU A 184 -4.33 -14.99 -36.46
C LEU A 184 -4.68 -13.95 -37.52
N LYS A 185 -3.74 -13.58 -38.37
CA LYS A 185 -3.89 -12.57 -39.42
C LYS A 185 -4.80 -13.04 -40.56
N GLU A 186 -4.56 -14.22 -41.09
CA GLU A 186 -5.31 -14.82 -42.22
C GLU A 186 -6.78 -15.03 -41.84
N ARG A 187 -7.06 -15.45 -40.59
CA ARG A 187 -8.40 -15.71 -40.09
C ARG A 187 -9.10 -14.45 -39.56
N LYS A 188 -8.39 -13.31 -39.49
CA LYS A 188 -8.87 -12.08 -38.86
C LYS A 188 -9.37 -12.35 -37.44
N ALA A 189 -8.60 -13.16 -36.72
CA ALA A 189 -8.95 -13.69 -35.41
C ALA A 189 -9.19 -12.58 -34.36
N LYS A 190 -10.22 -12.77 -33.54
CA LYS A 190 -10.52 -11.93 -32.36
C LYS A 190 -10.14 -12.63 -31.08
N GLN A 191 -10.31 -13.93 -31.01
CA GLN A 191 -9.94 -14.78 -29.88
C GLN A 191 -8.68 -15.57 -30.18
N THR A 192 -7.87 -15.84 -29.16
CA THR A 192 -6.59 -16.53 -29.30
C THR A 192 -6.71 -17.97 -29.82
N PRO A 193 -7.76 -18.76 -29.44
CA PRO A 193 -7.90 -20.12 -29.98
C PRO A 193 -8.14 -20.21 -31.47
N GLU A 194 -8.66 -19.14 -32.09
CA GLU A 194 -8.87 -19.12 -33.55
C GLU A 194 -7.58 -19.28 -34.35
N GLY A 195 -6.42 -18.92 -33.78
CA GLY A 195 -5.11 -19.12 -34.37
C GLY A 195 -4.52 -20.52 -34.17
N PHE A 196 -5.14 -21.40 -33.40
CA PHE A 196 -4.61 -22.74 -33.11
C PHE A 196 -4.88 -23.75 -34.23
N GLU A 197 -5.91 -23.50 -35.02
CA GLU A 197 -6.30 -24.41 -36.09
C GLU A 197 -5.18 -24.60 -37.15
N GLY A 198 -4.82 -25.85 -37.40
CA GLY A 198 -3.74 -26.21 -38.32
C GLY A 198 -2.36 -26.25 -37.69
N LEU A 199 -2.18 -25.75 -36.45
CA LEU A 199 -0.91 -25.85 -35.75
C LEU A 199 -0.74 -27.24 -35.10
N GLU A 200 0.46 -27.75 -35.13
CA GLU A 200 0.85 -28.85 -34.27
C GLU A 200 1.08 -28.28 -32.85
N LEU A 201 0.12 -28.53 -31.95
CA LEU A 201 0.11 -28.01 -30.59
C LEU A 201 0.14 -29.13 -29.55
N LYS A 202 1.06 -29.02 -28.61
CA LYS A 202 1.03 -29.81 -27.39
C LYS A 202 0.25 -29.10 -26.30
N VAL A 203 -0.34 -29.89 -25.40
CA VAL A 203 -1.11 -29.43 -24.26
C VAL A 203 -0.36 -29.81 -22.99
N HIS A 204 0.03 -28.82 -22.18
CA HIS A 204 0.73 -29.04 -20.93
C HIS A 204 -0.13 -28.65 -19.71
N SER A 205 -0.19 -29.55 -18.75
CA SER A 205 -0.88 -29.28 -17.48
C SER A 205 -0.07 -28.31 -16.62
N ILE A 206 -0.69 -27.20 -16.25
CA ILE A 206 -0.12 -26.16 -15.40
C ILE A 206 -0.43 -26.49 -13.94
N ARG A 207 0.56 -26.43 -13.07
CA ARG A 207 0.38 -26.59 -11.63
C ARG A 207 0.09 -25.24 -10.97
N LYS A 208 -0.68 -25.26 -9.91
CA LYS A 208 -0.98 -24.08 -9.07
C LYS A 208 -1.38 -22.85 -9.89
N TRP A 209 -2.33 -23.06 -10.80
CA TRP A 209 -2.91 -21.95 -11.51
C TRP A 209 -3.80 -21.12 -10.60
N GLN A 210 -3.64 -19.80 -10.62
CA GLN A 210 -4.44 -18.81 -9.92
C GLN A 210 -5.02 -17.84 -10.95
N ASP A 211 -6.34 -17.80 -11.02
CA ASP A 211 -7.10 -16.96 -11.95
C ASP A 211 -7.63 -15.72 -11.22
N PHE A 212 -7.11 -14.55 -11.58
CA PHE A 212 -7.55 -13.26 -11.08
C PHE A 212 -8.56 -12.58 -12.04
N GLY A 213 -9.35 -13.37 -12.74
CA GLY A 213 -10.33 -12.91 -13.75
C GLY A 213 -11.41 -12.01 -13.22
N THR A 214 -11.80 -12.14 -11.95
CA THR A 214 -12.86 -11.36 -11.28
C THR A 214 -12.46 -10.95 -9.86
N TYR A 215 -13.21 -9.99 -9.30
CA TYR A 215 -13.00 -9.52 -7.92
C TYR A 215 -13.23 -10.63 -6.89
N GLU A 216 -14.25 -11.45 -7.08
CA GLU A 216 -14.59 -12.56 -6.17
C GLU A 216 -13.44 -13.58 -6.09
N LYS A 217 -12.83 -13.92 -7.23
CA LYS A 217 -11.65 -14.82 -7.27
C LYS A 217 -10.43 -14.18 -6.59
N TRP A 218 -10.22 -12.88 -6.82
CA TRP A 218 -9.17 -12.14 -6.13
C TRP A 218 -9.38 -12.14 -4.61
N GLU A 219 -10.61 -11.89 -4.15
CA GLU A 219 -10.97 -11.87 -2.73
C GLU A 219 -10.76 -13.25 -2.08
N GLU A 220 -11.20 -14.32 -2.75
CA GLU A 220 -10.95 -15.71 -2.32
C GLU A 220 -9.46 -16.01 -2.18
N LEU A 221 -8.66 -15.72 -3.23
CA LEU A 221 -7.22 -15.95 -3.25
C LEU A 221 -6.46 -15.09 -2.23
N SER A 222 -6.97 -13.92 -1.90
CA SER A 222 -6.36 -12.99 -0.95
C SER A 222 -6.81 -13.18 0.50
N SER A 223 -7.86 -13.95 0.75
CA SER A 223 -8.50 -14.10 2.08
C SER A 223 -7.58 -14.60 3.20
N HIS A 224 -6.47 -15.26 2.86
CA HIS A 224 -5.47 -15.77 3.80
C HIS A 224 -4.26 -14.83 3.97
N LEU A 225 -4.18 -13.75 3.19
CA LEU A 225 -3.08 -12.79 3.27
C LEU A 225 -3.36 -11.79 4.39
N THR A 226 -2.30 -11.38 5.08
CA THR A 226 -2.41 -10.35 6.12
C THR A 226 -2.13 -8.99 5.49
N ASP A 227 -3.10 -8.09 5.53
CA ASP A 227 -2.92 -6.72 5.08
C ASP A 227 -1.88 -5.99 5.93
N VAL A 228 -0.88 -5.41 5.28
CA VAL A 228 0.18 -4.64 5.94
C VAL A 228 -0.31 -3.24 6.34
N SER A 229 -1.34 -2.73 5.65
CA SER A 229 -1.92 -1.41 5.90
C SER A 229 -3.44 -1.46 5.98
N PHE A 230 -4.05 -0.45 6.65
CA PHE A 230 -5.49 -0.27 6.57
C PHE A 230 -5.89 0.03 5.12
N PRO A 231 -6.94 -0.63 4.58
CA PRO A 231 -7.50 -0.27 3.29
C PRO A 231 -7.91 1.21 3.29
N LYS A 232 -7.42 1.98 2.34
CA LYS A 232 -7.79 3.38 2.16
C LYS A 232 -8.45 3.56 0.80
N PRO A 233 -9.55 4.30 0.73
CA PRO A 233 -10.11 4.66 -0.57
C PRO A 233 -9.08 5.39 -1.41
N ASN A 234 -8.94 5.00 -2.69
CA ASN A 234 -8.07 5.66 -3.66
C ASN A 234 -6.55 5.57 -3.38
N GLU A 235 -6.11 4.67 -2.50
CA GLU A 235 -4.69 4.41 -2.21
C GLU A 235 -4.39 2.91 -2.36
N LEU A 236 -3.25 2.56 -3.00
CA LEU A 236 -2.70 1.21 -3.02
C LEU A 236 -1.25 1.22 -2.57
N PHE A 237 -0.83 0.10 -2.01
CA PHE A 237 0.52 -0.13 -1.51
C PHE A 237 1.14 -1.37 -2.17
N TYR A 238 2.42 -1.26 -2.55
CA TYR A 238 3.20 -2.38 -3.04
C TYR A 238 4.58 -2.40 -2.40
N ASN A 239 5.07 -3.60 -2.13
CA ASN A 239 6.46 -3.87 -1.74
C ASN A 239 7.06 -4.81 -2.78
N ASP A 240 7.86 -4.29 -3.68
CA ASP A 240 8.33 -5.00 -4.86
C ASP A 240 9.75 -4.58 -5.25
N ASN A 241 10.58 -5.56 -5.61
CA ASN A 241 11.96 -5.35 -6.05
C ASN A 241 12.77 -4.41 -5.15
N ASN A 242 12.68 -4.63 -3.83
CA ASN A 242 13.32 -3.80 -2.80
C ASN A 242 12.89 -2.32 -2.82
N LYS A 243 11.70 -2.05 -3.34
CA LYS A 243 11.08 -0.73 -3.35
C LYS A 243 9.72 -0.76 -2.66
N ILE A 244 9.38 0.34 -2.02
CA ILE A 244 8.03 0.64 -1.58
C ILE A 244 7.39 1.56 -2.60
N VAL A 245 6.20 1.20 -3.04
CA VAL A 245 5.45 1.95 -4.03
C VAL A 245 4.05 2.23 -3.50
N LYS A 246 3.67 3.49 -3.48
CA LYS A 246 2.32 3.93 -3.10
C LYS A 246 1.66 4.62 -4.28
N PHE A 247 0.45 4.19 -4.58
CA PHE A 247 -0.38 4.75 -5.63
C PHE A 247 -1.52 5.60 -5.04
N TRP A 248 -1.83 6.71 -5.68
CA TRP A 248 -3.05 7.49 -5.44
C TRP A 248 -3.74 7.80 -6.77
N THR A 249 -5.06 7.82 -6.74
CA THR A 249 -5.84 8.25 -7.92
C THR A 249 -5.59 9.72 -8.28
N GLU A 250 -5.18 10.54 -7.32
CA GLU A 250 -4.79 11.94 -7.52
C GLU A 250 -3.26 12.09 -7.46
N THR A 251 -2.65 12.46 -8.58
CA THR A 251 -1.19 12.66 -8.73
C THR A 251 -0.59 13.60 -7.68
N LYS A 252 -1.35 14.61 -7.26
CA LYS A 252 -0.92 15.60 -6.26
C LYS A 252 -0.42 14.98 -4.95
N HIS A 253 -0.96 13.83 -4.55
CA HIS A 253 -0.53 13.15 -3.33
C HIS A 253 0.92 12.64 -3.41
N ALA A 254 1.31 12.07 -4.56
CA ALA A 254 2.69 11.65 -4.80
C ALA A 254 3.62 12.86 -4.92
N GLU A 255 3.23 13.87 -5.73
CA GLU A 255 4.00 15.10 -5.94
C GLU A 255 4.35 15.81 -4.63
N LEU A 256 3.37 16.05 -3.76
CA LEU A 256 3.59 16.76 -2.51
C LEU A 256 4.47 15.97 -1.53
N ARG A 257 4.36 14.62 -1.51
CA ARG A 257 5.23 13.79 -0.68
C ARG A 257 6.68 13.82 -1.15
N VAL A 258 6.92 13.78 -2.45
CA VAL A 258 8.28 13.93 -3.01
C VAL A 258 8.85 15.29 -2.64
N LYS A 259 8.12 16.39 -2.88
CA LYS A 259 8.56 17.75 -2.48
C LYS A 259 8.91 17.84 -1.00
N ARG A 260 8.15 17.17 -0.15
CA ARG A 260 8.47 17.15 1.29
C ARG A 260 9.71 16.32 1.61
N ALA A 261 9.90 15.17 0.97
CA ALA A 261 11.11 14.39 1.13
C ALA A 261 12.37 15.16 0.68
N GLU A 262 12.26 15.96 -0.40
CA GLU A 262 13.33 16.86 -0.86
C GLU A 262 13.68 17.95 0.18
N CYS A 263 12.72 18.37 1.01
CA CYS A 263 12.98 19.34 2.09
C CYS A 263 13.87 18.76 3.21
N ASN A 264 13.87 17.45 3.42
CA ASN A 264 14.65 16.80 4.46
C ASN A 264 15.01 15.35 4.09
N PRO A 265 15.88 15.15 3.08
CA PRO A 265 16.21 13.81 2.58
C PRO A 265 16.92 12.92 3.61
N GLU A 266 17.60 13.50 4.61
CA GLU A 266 18.35 12.75 5.62
C GLU A 266 17.43 11.92 6.55
N ALA A 267 16.20 12.38 6.76
CA ALA A 267 15.23 11.69 7.61
C ALA A 267 14.33 10.72 6.83
N MET A 268 14.38 10.72 5.49
CA MET A 268 13.51 9.95 4.60
C MET A 268 14.19 8.70 4.05
N PRO A 269 13.44 7.76 3.45
CA PRO A 269 14.03 6.66 2.70
C PRO A 269 14.89 7.17 1.54
N ASN A 270 15.81 6.31 1.08
CA ASN A 270 16.62 6.64 -0.08
C ASN A 270 15.77 6.63 -1.38
N ASN A 271 16.24 7.38 -2.38
CA ASN A 271 15.70 7.39 -3.75
C ASN A 271 14.20 7.64 -3.82
N VAL A 272 13.71 8.62 -3.05
CA VAL A 272 12.31 9.06 -3.12
C VAL A 272 12.07 9.74 -4.46
N GLU A 273 11.17 9.19 -5.27
CA GLU A 273 10.85 9.70 -6.60
C GLU A 273 9.35 9.62 -6.90
N GLN A 274 8.90 10.40 -7.86
CA GLN A 274 7.55 10.33 -8.41
C GLN A 274 7.58 9.63 -9.78
N ALA A 275 6.71 8.65 -9.96
CA ALA A 275 6.41 8.04 -11.26
C ALA A 275 4.91 8.19 -11.55
N GLY A 276 4.52 9.27 -12.19
CA GLY A 276 3.11 9.58 -12.43
C GLY A 276 2.30 9.68 -11.12
N ASN A 277 1.37 8.77 -10.93
CA ASN A 277 0.53 8.67 -9.73
C ASN A 277 1.19 7.89 -8.57
N PHE A 278 2.44 7.48 -8.74
CA PHE A 278 3.17 6.69 -7.75
C PHE A 278 4.23 7.51 -7.04
N LEU A 279 4.33 7.30 -5.73
CA LEU A 279 5.50 7.57 -4.93
C LEU A 279 6.31 6.29 -4.85
N VAL A 280 7.59 6.35 -5.20
CA VAL A 280 8.51 5.22 -5.16
C VAL A 280 9.69 5.59 -4.27
N HIS A 281 10.13 4.69 -3.43
CA HIS A 281 11.37 4.83 -2.68
C HIS A 281 11.95 3.46 -2.34
N ASP A 282 13.22 3.42 -1.97
CA ASP A 282 13.86 2.19 -1.53
C ASP A 282 13.18 1.65 -0.27
N PHE A 283 13.15 0.32 -0.16
CA PHE A 283 12.76 -0.33 1.08
C PHE A 283 13.76 0.06 2.19
N ALA A 284 13.26 0.64 3.27
CA ALA A 284 14.06 0.94 4.45
C ALA A 284 14.21 -0.33 5.27
N ASP A 285 15.41 -0.91 5.25
CA ASP A 285 15.72 -2.10 6.05
C ASP A 285 15.72 -1.74 7.55
N GLY A 286 15.24 -2.63 8.40
CA GLY A 286 15.15 -2.41 9.83
C GLY A 286 13.84 -2.91 10.44
N ASP A 287 13.58 -2.48 11.67
CA ASP A 287 12.37 -2.82 12.41
C ASP A 287 11.51 -1.56 12.64
N ILE A 288 10.20 -1.70 12.56
CA ILE A 288 9.29 -0.66 13.05
C ILE A 288 9.59 -0.41 14.53
N VAL A 289 9.71 0.86 14.93
CA VAL A 289 10.06 1.24 16.33
C VAL A 289 9.15 0.56 17.34
N TYR A 290 7.88 0.35 17.04
CA TYR A 290 6.95 -0.38 17.90
C TYR A 290 7.41 -1.79 18.29
N ASN A 291 8.17 -2.48 17.42
CA ASN A 291 8.66 -3.82 17.66
C ASN A 291 9.95 -3.83 18.50
N ARG A 292 10.57 -2.68 18.72
CA ARG A 292 11.87 -2.52 19.41
C ARG A 292 11.83 -1.44 20.49
N TYR A 293 10.67 -1.24 21.07
CA TYR A 293 10.36 -0.13 21.92
C TYR A 293 10.96 -0.32 23.31
N THR A 294 12.00 0.47 23.63
CA THR A 294 12.62 0.57 24.95
C THR A 294 12.91 2.03 25.27
N LEU A 295 13.04 2.37 26.54
CA LEU A 295 13.37 3.75 26.94
C LEU A 295 14.66 4.28 26.27
N PRO A 296 15.78 3.50 26.19
CA PRO A 296 16.95 3.96 25.47
C PRO A 296 16.71 4.18 23.96
N VAL A 297 15.93 3.35 23.28
CA VAL A 297 15.56 3.55 21.86
C VAL A 297 14.71 4.81 21.70
N PHE A 298 13.78 5.05 22.62
CA PHE A 298 12.95 6.26 22.65
C PHE A 298 13.80 7.53 22.83
N ASP A 299 14.78 7.51 23.76
CA ASP A 299 15.69 8.63 23.92
C ASP A 299 16.48 8.90 22.61
N LYS A 300 16.94 7.83 21.93
CA LYS A 300 17.62 7.95 20.63
C LYS A 300 16.71 8.47 19.53
N MET A 301 15.43 8.10 19.53
CA MET A 301 14.44 8.65 18.61
C MET A 301 14.23 10.16 18.81
N LEU A 302 14.19 10.63 20.05
CA LEU A 302 14.12 12.06 20.36
C LEU A 302 15.39 12.81 19.92
N GLU A 303 16.59 12.23 20.16
CA GLU A 303 17.86 12.78 19.67
C GLU A 303 17.89 12.87 18.14
N TRP A 304 17.43 11.82 17.44
CA TRP A 304 17.31 11.81 15.98
C TRP A 304 16.30 12.88 15.51
N GLY A 305 15.14 12.96 16.16
CA GLY A 305 14.13 13.97 15.85
C GLY A 305 14.71 15.38 15.89
N GLU A 306 15.48 15.71 16.92
CA GLU A 306 16.12 17.01 17.10
C GLU A 306 17.22 17.28 16.05
N LYS A 307 18.05 16.29 15.74
CA LYS A 307 19.21 16.45 14.87
C LYS A 307 18.87 16.36 13.39
N GLU A 308 17.98 15.45 13.02
CA GLU A 308 17.77 15.05 11.64
C GLU A 308 16.35 15.34 11.14
N LEU A 309 15.29 15.05 11.93
CA LEU A 309 13.91 15.21 11.45
C LEU A 309 13.44 16.67 11.52
N TRP A 310 13.51 17.30 12.70
CA TRP A 310 12.94 18.63 12.93
C TRP A 310 13.90 19.74 12.50
N LYS A 311 14.29 19.74 11.22
CA LYS A 311 15.12 20.81 10.63
C LYS A 311 14.38 22.14 10.63
N PRO A 312 15.08 23.26 10.89
CA PRO A 312 14.48 24.58 10.82
C PRO A 312 13.87 24.87 9.44
N ALA A 313 12.67 25.44 9.43
CA ALA A 313 12.06 25.91 8.20
C ALA A 313 12.78 27.14 7.64
N PRO A 314 12.71 27.39 6.32
CA PRO A 314 13.14 28.66 5.73
C PRO A 314 12.48 29.86 6.41
N THR A 315 13.20 30.98 6.50
CA THR A 315 12.78 32.19 7.24
C THR A 315 11.78 33.08 6.52
N ASN A 316 11.29 32.66 5.36
CA ASN A 316 10.42 33.45 4.49
C ASN A 316 8.93 33.43 4.87
N ILE A 317 8.53 32.65 5.88
CA ILE A 317 7.14 32.62 6.38
C ILE A 317 6.99 33.55 7.59
N THR A 318 5.97 34.40 7.58
CA THR A 318 5.71 35.32 8.70
C THR A 318 5.05 34.63 9.89
N GLU A 319 5.18 35.18 11.10
CA GLU A 319 4.50 34.64 12.29
C GLU A 319 2.98 34.63 12.12
N GLN A 320 2.42 35.61 11.40
CA GLN A 320 1.00 35.67 11.10
C GLN A 320 0.58 34.52 10.16
N ASP A 321 1.40 34.19 9.15
CA ASP A 321 1.10 33.07 8.24
C ASP A 321 1.21 31.73 8.97
N LYS A 322 2.20 31.55 9.84
CA LYS A 322 2.32 30.37 10.70
C LYS A 322 1.07 30.20 11.57
N GLN A 323 0.64 31.25 12.25
CA GLN A 323 -0.56 31.24 13.10
C GLN A 323 -1.80 30.89 12.27
N LYS A 324 -1.98 31.50 11.09
CA LYS A 324 -3.10 31.20 10.19
C LYS A 324 -3.10 29.75 9.73
N THR A 325 -1.93 29.22 9.38
CA THR A 325 -1.78 27.81 8.95
C THR A 325 -2.09 26.85 10.09
N CYS A 326 -1.61 27.14 11.31
CA CYS A 326 -1.96 26.36 12.49
C CYS A 326 -3.46 26.41 12.79
N TYR A 327 -4.08 27.60 12.69
CA TYR A 327 -5.52 27.75 12.90
C TYR A 327 -6.32 26.91 11.89
N LYS A 328 -5.99 26.97 10.61
CA LYS A 328 -6.58 26.12 9.57
C LYS A 328 -6.39 24.62 9.86
N PHE A 329 -5.20 24.24 10.33
CA PHE A 329 -4.87 22.84 10.55
C PHE A 329 -5.42 22.28 11.87
N TYR A 330 -5.45 23.08 12.93
CA TYR A 330 -5.94 22.65 14.24
C TYR A 330 -7.43 22.91 14.42
N HIS A 331 -7.90 24.13 14.11
CA HIS A 331 -9.30 24.51 14.33
C HIS A 331 -10.20 24.09 13.16
N ASP A 332 -10.00 24.66 11.95
CA ASP A 332 -10.96 24.51 10.84
C ASP A 332 -11.14 23.04 10.46
N LYS A 333 -10.02 22.31 10.35
CA LYS A 333 -10.06 20.87 10.10
C LYS A 333 -10.79 20.09 11.20
N THR A 334 -10.63 20.48 12.47
CA THR A 334 -11.33 19.80 13.58
C THR A 334 -12.82 20.03 13.48
N MET A 335 -13.26 21.25 13.18
CA MET A 335 -14.69 21.55 12.98
C MET A 335 -15.27 20.76 11.81
N GLU A 336 -14.54 20.67 10.68
CA GLU A 336 -14.94 19.83 9.54
C GLU A 336 -15.09 18.35 9.95
N ARG A 337 -14.17 17.81 10.72
CA ARG A 337 -14.19 16.42 11.18
C ARG A 337 -15.33 16.13 12.16
N VAL A 338 -15.62 17.04 13.04
CA VAL A 338 -16.76 16.93 13.95
C VAL A 338 -18.08 16.93 13.17
N GLU A 339 -18.21 17.77 12.15
CA GLU A 339 -19.41 17.79 11.30
C GLU A 339 -19.58 16.48 10.51
N MET A 340 -18.47 15.85 10.08
CA MET A 340 -18.53 14.51 9.46
C MET A 340 -19.10 13.46 10.43
N ILE A 341 -18.71 13.47 11.71
CA ILE A 341 -19.25 12.56 12.73
C ILE A 341 -20.74 12.80 12.95
N ARG A 342 -21.18 14.05 13.06
CA ARG A 342 -22.57 14.42 13.20
C ARG A 342 -23.43 13.96 12.01
N THR A 343 -22.91 14.14 10.81
CA THR A 343 -23.54 13.66 9.59
C THR A 343 -23.65 12.14 9.57
N LYS A 344 -22.61 11.43 10.03
CA LYS A 344 -22.60 9.96 10.10
C LYS A 344 -23.58 9.42 11.14
N TYR A 345 -23.74 10.15 12.26
CA TYR A 345 -24.55 9.74 13.42
C TYR A 345 -25.51 10.83 13.91
N PRO A 346 -26.55 11.22 13.14
CA PRO A 346 -27.39 12.37 13.47
C PRO A 346 -28.22 12.20 14.76
N ASN A 347 -28.43 10.98 15.23
CA ASN A 347 -29.22 10.65 16.41
C ASN A 347 -28.37 10.05 17.56
N TRP A 348 -27.05 10.08 17.44
CA TRP A 348 -26.16 9.55 18.49
C TRP A 348 -25.92 10.62 19.55
N SER A 349 -26.12 10.23 20.82
CA SER A 349 -25.74 11.04 21.97
C SER A 349 -24.36 10.63 22.43
N GLU A 350 -23.46 11.59 22.55
CA GLU A 350 -22.13 11.36 23.09
C GLU A 350 -22.22 10.92 24.56
N PRO A 351 -21.33 10.02 25.05
CA PRO A 351 -21.34 9.64 26.46
C PRO A 351 -21.01 10.83 27.37
N CYS A 352 -21.67 10.90 28.52
CA CYS A 352 -21.40 11.86 29.60
C CYS A 352 -20.40 11.31 30.64
N VAL A 353 -20.16 9.98 30.60
CA VAL A 353 -19.20 9.31 31.51
C VAL A 353 -18.37 8.34 30.67
N VAL A 354 -17.05 8.45 30.76
CA VAL A 354 -16.10 7.54 30.11
C VAL A 354 -15.19 6.92 31.15
N ASN A 355 -15.18 5.57 31.23
CA ASN A 355 -14.41 4.84 32.26
C ASN A 355 -14.63 5.34 33.69
N GLY A 356 -15.85 5.74 34.02
CA GLY A 356 -16.23 6.25 35.35
C GLY A 356 -15.83 7.72 35.60
N GLN A 357 -15.24 8.41 34.66
CA GLN A 357 -14.94 9.84 34.71
C GLN A 357 -16.05 10.63 33.98
N GLU A 358 -16.62 11.62 34.62
CA GLU A 358 -17.53 12.59 33.98
C GLU A 358 -16.76 13.35 32.89
N VAL A 359 -17.40 13.50 31.73
CA VAL A 359 -16.84 14.20 30.56
C VAL A 359 -17.89 15.15 29.99
N LEU A 360 -17.42 16.22 29.37
CA LEU A 360 -18.27 17.15 28.63
C LEU A 360 -18.49 16.65 27.20
N SER A 361 -19.47 17.19 26.50
CA SER A 361 -19.62 16.96 25.06
C SER A 361 -18.44 17.55 24.31
N ILE A 362 -18.23 17.05 23.09
CA ILE A 362 -17.15 17.56 22.22
C ILE A 362 -17.29 19.07 21.99
N ASP A 363 -18.49 19.58 21.76
CA ASP A 363 -18.72 21.02 21.59
C ASP A 363 -18.29 21.84 22.83
N GLN A 364 -18.66 21.38 24.02
CA GLN A 364 -18.27 22.04 25.24
C GLN A 364 -16.75 22.04 25.46
N TYR A 365 -16.04 20.98 25.05
CA TYR A 365 -14.57 20.96 25.09
C TYR A 365 -13.96 21.89 24.07
N LEU A 366 -14.47 21.89 22.81
CA LEU A 366 -13.98 22.77 21.77
C LEU A 366 -14.15 24.25 22.11
N ASP A 367 -15.26 24.63 22.80
CA ASP A 367 -15.50 25.97 23.29
C ASP A 367 -14.54 26.40 24.42
N LYS A 368 -13.99 25.44 25.19
CA LYS A 368 -12.98 25.71 26.23
C LYS A 368 -11.57 25.92 25.68
N ILE A 369 -11.30 25.58 24.42
CA ILE A 369 -9.96 25.70 23.83
C ILE A 369 -9.69 27.16 23.46
N ASP A 370 -8.64 27.74 24.03
CA ASP A 370 -8.06 28.98 23.50
C ASP A 370 -7.26 28.69 22.24
N TRP A 371 -7.94 28.73 21.08
CA TRP A 371 -7.37 28.45 19.79
C TRP A 371 -6.29 29.46 19.40
N ASP A 372 -6.43 30.73 19.81
CA ASP A 372 -5.42 31.75 19.56
C ASP A 372 -4.12 31.42 20.30
N TRP A 373 -4.22 31.02 21.56
CA TRP A 373 -3.05 30.59 22.32
C TRP A 373 -2.44 29.32 21.73
N LEU A 374 -3.26 28.34 21.34
CA LEU A 374 -2.77 27.09 20.77
C LEU A 374 -1.99 27.33 19.47
N CYS A 375 -2.43 28.29 18.65
CA CYS A 375 -1.83 28.60 17.34
C CYS A 375 -0.70 29.63 17.41
N LYS A 376 -0.45 30.26 18.57
CA LYS A 376 0.67 31.19 18.78
C LYS A 376 1.93 30.45 19.27
N GLU A 377 3.08 31.08 19.17
CA GLU A 377 4.37 30.56 19.64
C GLU A 377 4.65 29.14 19.11
N THR A 378 4.58 29.00 17.80
CA THR A 378 4.81 27.75 17.10
C THR A 378 6.29 27.40 17.03
N SER A 379 6.62 26.11 17.07
CA SER A 379 7.95 25.61 16.72
C SER A 379 7.97 25.19 15.26
N TRP A 380 8.17 26.16 14.35
CA TRP A 380 8.03 25.96 12.91
C TRP A 380 9.25 25.26 12.31
N LYS A 381 9.07 24.02 11.92
CA LYS A 381 10.13 23.11 11.44
C LYS A 381 9.63 22.20 10.31
N PHE A 382 10.54 21.44 9.72
CA PHE A 382 10.10 20.25 9.01
C PHE A 382 9.45 19.31 10.03
N VAL A 383 8.24 18.83 9.73
CA VAL A 383 7.51 17.90 10.59
C VAL A 383 7.11 16.68 9.77
N HIS A 384 7.08 15.52 10.38
CA HIS A 384 6.56 14.30 9.75
C HIS A 384 5.06 14.43 9.46
N GLY A 385 4.33 14.99 10.41
CA GLY A 385 2.89 15.19 10.36
C GLY A 385 2.06 13.96 10.72
N ASP A 386 2.70 12.80 10.89
CA ASP A 386 2.09 11.56 11.39
C ASP A 386 3.12 10.71 12.15
N LEU A 387 3.92 11.36 13.01
CA LEU A 387 5.04 10.76 13.70
C LEU A 387 4.57 9.88 14.87
N HIS A 388 4.28 8.64 14.56
CA HIS A 388 4.08 7.60 15.55
C HIS A 388 5.01 6.40 15.27
N PHE A 389 5.08 5.46 16.19
CA PHE A 389 6.10 4.42 16.18
C PHE A 389 5.99 3.40 15.03
N ASP A 390 4.81 3.28 14.39
CA ASP A 390 4.65 2.48 13.16
C ASP A 390 5.21 3.18 11.92
N ASN A 391 5.35 4.52 11.95
CA ASN A 391 5.83 5.33 10.84
C ASN A 391 7.32 5.68 10.94
N THR A 392 8.06 4.94 11.76
CA THR A 392 9.51 5.13 11.91
C THR A 392 10.20 3.77 11.90
N ILE A 393 11.12 3.59 10.97
CA ILE A 393 11.99 2.40 10.89
C ILE A 393 13.22 2.67 11.73
N TYR A 394 13.58 1.70 12.57
CA TYR A 394 14.76 1.71 13.40
C TYR A 394 15.78 0.70 12.90
N GLN A 395 16.96 1.18 12.58
CA GLN A 395 18.13 0.40 12.24
C GLN A 395 19.20 0.59 13.30
N TYR A 396 19.94 -0.46 13.58
CA TYR A 396 21.08 -0.40 14.49
C TYR A 396 22.26 -1.18 13.94
N GLU A 397 23.43 -0.60 14.07
CA GLU A 397 24.70 -1.28 13.81
C GLU A 397 25.30 -1.69 15.15
N HIS A 398 25.44 -2.98 15.39
CA HIS A 398 26.10 -3.51 16.57
C HIS A 398 27.16 -4.55 16.18
N SER A 399 28.30 -4.55 16.88
CA SER A 399 29.43 -5.44 16.60
C SER A 399 29.23 -6.90 16.99
N THR A 400 28.09 -7.23 17.63
CA THR A 400 27.75 -8.61 18.01
C THR A 400 26.57 -9.09 17.16
N GLU A 401 26.70 -10.31 16.62
CA GLU A 401 25.63 -10.97 15.89
C GLU A 401 24.35 -11.02 16.74
N ARG A 402 23.22 -10.75 16.10
CA ARG A 402 21.90 -10.91 16.71
C ARG A 402 21.78 -12.36 17.20
N PRO A 403 21.53 -12.63 18.50
CA PRO A 403 21.28 -13.98 18.96
C PRO A 403 20.12 -14.61 18.17
N SER A 404 20.27 -15.84 17.72
CA SER A 404 19.25 -16.57 16.93
C SER A 404 17.90 -16.71 17.64
N ASN A 405 17.89 -16.51 18.97
CA ASN A 405 16.72 -16.49 19.85
C ASN A 405 16.36 -15.08 20.36
N ALA A 406 16.87 -14.03 19.75
CA ALA A 406 16.50 -12.64 20.06
C ALA A 406 15.06 -12.35 19.58
N SER A 407 14.12 -13.12 20.14
CA SER A 407 12.73 -12.72 20.20
C SER A 407 12.62 -11.42 21.03
N ILE A 408 11.50 -10.74 20.91
CA ILE A 408 11.06 -9.56 21.67
C ILE A 408 11.40 -9.62 23.19
N VAL A 409 11.76 -10.77 23.71
CA VAL A 409 11.89 -11.08 25.14
C VAL A 409 13.28 -10.74 25.74
N ASN A 410 14.34 -10.52 24.95
CA ASN A 410 15.64 -10.20 25.53
C ASN A 410 15.85 -8.67 25.65
N GLN A 411 15.09 -8.06 26.57
CA GLN A 411 15.16 -6.64 26.90
C GLN A 411 16.60 -6.18 27.19
N THR A 412 17.37 -6.99 27.93
CA THR A 412 18.74 -6.65 28.33
C THR A 412 19.67 -6.47 27.12
N TRP A 413 19.54 -7.32 26.11
CA TRP A 413 20.33 -7.18 24.89
C TRP A 413 19.96 -5.90 24.11
N TRP A 414 18.67 -5.61 23.99
CA TRP A 414 18.20 -4.39 23.36
C TRP A 414 18.65 -3.13 24.10
N ASP A 415 18.68 -3.16 25.43
CA ASP A 415 19.17 -2.05 26.24
C ASP A 415 20.69 -1.83 26.04
N GLU A 416 21.46 -2.90 25.84
CA GLU A 416 22.88 -2.79 25.52
C GLU A 416 23.11 -2.27 24.10
N VAL A 417 22.37 -2.74 23.12
CA VAL A 417 22.40 -2.24 21.74
C VAL A 417 22.06 -0.74 21.73
N ALA A 418 21.00 -0.36 22.40
CA ALA A 418 20.59 1.04 22.48
C ALA A 418 21.63 1.95 23.16
N LYS A 419 22.47 1.42 24.05
CA LYS A 419 23.55 2.19 24.71
C LYS A 419 24.84 2.29 23.90
N LYS A 420 25.16 1.29 23.06
CA LYS A 420 26.50 1.13 22.46
C LYS A 420 26.50 1.19 20.93
N GLY A 421 25.36 0.95 20.27
CA GLY A 421 25.25 0.88 18.82
C GLY A 421 25.16 2.24 18.14
N LYS A 422 25.37 2.25 16.83
CA LYS A 422 24.94 3.35 15.97
C LYS A 422 23.47 3.17 15.67
N HIS A 423 22.71 4.22 15.80
CA HIS A 423 21.26 4.24 15.65
C HIS A 423 20.90 5.07 14.43
N HIS A 424 20.11 4.48 13.54
CA HIS A 424 19.53 5.18 12.41
C HIS A 424 18.02 5.05 12.48
N PHE A 425 17.33 6.14 12.20
CA PHE A 425 15.89 6.17 12.08
C PHE A 425 15.53 6.70 10.70
N THR A 426 14.52 6.10 10.10
CA THR A 426 13.98 6.55 8.81
C THR A 426 12.49 6.78 8.95
N ALA A 427 12.04 7.97 8.63
CA ALA A 427 10.64 8.32 8.60
C ALA A 427 9.95 7.72 7.38
N ILE A 428 8.83 7.03 7.56
CA ILE A 428 8.00 6.50 6.49
C ILE A 428 6.57 7.03 6.63
N ASP A 429 5.81 7.05 5.55
CA ASP A 429 4.39 7.45 5.57
C ASP A 429 4.11 8.90 6.02
N TRP A 430 5.03 9.80 5.73
CA TRP A 430 4.88 11.23 6.04
C TRP A 430 3.69 11.87 5.30
N ARG A 431 3.12 12.90 5.90
CA ARG A 431 1.98 13.62 5.31
C ARG A 431 2.37 14.41 4.06
N THR A 432 1.38 14.72 3.23
CA THR A 432 1.55 15.60 2.06
C THR A 432 1.90 17.03 2.43
N ASP A 433 1.31 17.54 3.51
CA ASP A 433 1.44 18.95 3.93
C ASP A 433 1.00 19.15 5.39
N PHE A 434 1.23 20.35 5.90
CA PHE A 434 0.69 20.86 7.14
C PHE A 434 -0.13 22.13 6.85
N GLY A 435 -1.45 21.97 6.71
CA GLY A 435 -2.34 23.09 6.39
C GLY A 435 -2.13 23.74 5.02
N GLY A 436 -1.47 23.03 4.09
CA GLY A 436 -1.06 23.48 2.77
C GLY A 436 0.42 23.86 2.65
N GLU A 437 1.18 23.83 3.77
CA GLU A 437 2.60 24.18 3.82
C GLU A 437 3.50 22.93 3.87
N LEU A 438 4.73 23.04 3.36
CA LEU A 438 5.73 21.96 3.42
C LEU A 438 6.36 21.78 4.81
N TYR A 439 6.31 22.82 5.62
CA TYR A 439 6.78 22.87 7.00
C TYR A 439 5.60 23.04 7.95
N GLY A 440 5.78 22.78 9.23
CA GLY A 440 4.69 22.86 10.18
C GLY A 440 5.13 23.04 11.63
N ASP A 441 4.19 22.88 12.53
CA ASP A 441 4.42 23.03 13.95
C ASP A 441 4.87 21.72 14.59
N GLN A 442 6.08 21.70 15.14
CA GLN A 442 6.68 20.53 15.82
C GLN A 442 5.81 19.96 16.94
N TYR A 443 4.99 20.79 17.57
CA TYR A 443 4.05 20.33 18.61
C TYR A 443 3.13 19.23 18.11
N TYR A 444 2.78 19.23 16.83
CA TYR A 444 1.91 18.20 16.26
C TYR A 444 2.60 16.82 16.21
N ASP A 445 3.87 16.76 15.82
CA ASP A 445 4.64 15.52 15.82
C ASP A 445 4.83 14.98 17.24
N LEU A 446 5.13 15.86 18.20
CA LEU A 446 5.25 15.50 19.62
C LEU A 446 3.92 14.97 20.18
N ALA A 447 2.80 15.55 19.77
CA ALA A 447 1.47 15.08 20.17
C ALA A 447 1.13 13.73 19.52
N LYS A 448 1.55 13.49 18.26
CA LYS A 448 1.43 12.19 17.60
C LYS A 448 2.24 11.10 18.32
N MET A 449 3.46 11.41 18.74
CA MET A 449 4.27 10.51 19.58
C MET A 449 3.57 10.20 20.90
N LEU A 450 3.09 11.23 21.61
CA LEU A 450 2.36 11.04 22.88
C LEU A 450 1.10 10.21 22.70
N GLY A 451 0.32 10.48 21.65
CA GLY A 451 -0.87 9.70 21.31
C GLY A 451 -0.53 8.24 21.02
N GLY A 452 0.57 7.98 20.32
CA GLY A 452 1.08 6.64 20.03
C GLY A 452 1.55 5.85 21.27
N LEU A 453 1.89 6.53 22.37
CA LEU A 453 2.16 5.88 23.66
C LEU A 453 0.89 5.34 24.31
N HIS A 454 -0.21 6.06 24.17
CA HIS A 454 -1.51 5.68 24.75
C HIS A 454 -2.26 4.66 23.90
N GLN A 455 -1.98 4.60 22.61
CA GLN A 455 -2.73 3.81 21.65
C GLN A 455 -1.79 3.16 20.61
N SER A 456 -1.65 1.84 20.69
CA SER A 456 -0.90 1.06 19.70
C SER A 456 -1.74 0.80 18.46
N TYR A 457 -1.36 1.35 17.32
CA TYR A 457 -2.02 1.05 16.04
C TYR A 457 -1.92 -0.42 15.65
N LYS A 458 -0.83 -1.10 16.00
CA LYS A 458 -0.68 -2.54 15.80
C LYS A 458 -1.76 -3.32 16.53
N ASP A 459 -2.01 -2.96 17.78
CA ASP A 459 -3.01 -3.64 18.61
C ASP A 459 -4.43 -3.32 18.14
N ILE A 460 -4.67 -2.12 17.63
CA ILE A 460 -5.94 -1.75 17.00
C ILE A 460 -6.20 -2.56 15.74
N LYS A 461 -5.22 -2.69 14.86
CA LYS A 461 -5.32 -3.56 13.66
C LYS A 461 -5.62 -5.02 14.03
N SER A 462 -5.18 -5.46 15.19
CA SER A 462 -5.46 -6.79 15.73
C SER A 462 -6.77 -6.85 16.53
N GLU A 463 -7.60 -5.80 16.46
CA GLU A 463 -8.89 -5.68 17.18
C GLU A 463 -8.76 -5.84 18.71
N LEU A 464 -7.60 -5.52 19.28
CA LEU A 464 -7.34 -5.63 20.71
C LEU A 464 -7.84 -4.42 21.52
N TYR A 465 -8.73 -3.61 21.00
CA TYR A 465 -9.42 -2.55 21.70
C TYR A 465 -10.86 -2.94 21.99
N SER A 466 -11.50 -2.30 22.98
CA SER A 466 -12.93 -2.47 23.22
C SER A 466 -13.65 -1.13 23.40
N TYR A 467 -14.85 -1.06 22.86
CA TYR A 467 -15.82 0.02 23.08
C TYR A 467 -17.17 -0.58 23.44
N LYS A 468 -17.68 -0.18 24.61
CA LYS A 468 -19.01 -0.58 25.07
C LYS A 468 -19.76 0.67 25.51
N GLU A 469 -20.94 0.87 24.96
CA GLU A 469 -21.82 2.00 25.23
C GLU A 469 -23.13 1.49 25.82
N LYS A 470 -23.58 2.11 26.89
CA LYS A 470 -24.88 1.86 27.51
C LYS A 470 -25.41 3.15 28.09
N ASP A 471 -26.56 3.61 27.60
CA ASP A 471 -27.16 4.89 27.97
C ASP A 471 -26.12 6.03 27.79
N ASP A 472 -25.82 6.81 28.81
CA ASP A 472 -24.87 7.92 28.81
C ASP A 472 -23.43 7.48 29.18
N TYR A 473 -23.17 6.17 29.29
CA TYR A 473 -21.89 5.63 29.76
C TYR A 473 -21.14 4.92 28.61
N ALA A 474 -19.85 5.23 28.50
CA ALA A 474 -18.95 4.45 27.66
C ALA A 474 -17.81 3.84 28.48
N THR A 475 -17.48 2.61 28.16
CA THR A 475 -16.26 1.96 28.63
C THR A 475 -15.34 1.72 27.44
N ILE A 476 -14.12 2.23 27.53
CA ILE A 476 -13.08 2.08 26.51
C ILE A 476 -11.87 1.37 27.10
N GLU A 477 -11.32 0.42 26.35
CA GLU A 477 -10.06 -0.24 26.66
C GLU A 477 -9.19 -0.22 25.41
N CYS A 478 -7.93 0.14 25.57
CA CYS A 478 -6.95 0.11 24.51
C CYS A 478 -5.59 -0.28 25.10
N PRO A 479 -4.88 -1.23 24.51
CA PRO A 479 -3.52 -1.49 24.89
C PRO A 479 -2.66 -0.25 24.73
N SER A 480 -1.97 0.13 25.78
CA SER A 480 -0.93 1.14 25.79
C SER A 480 0.45 0.48 25.77
N VAL A 481 1.45 1.25 25.46
CA VAL A 481 2.83 0.82 25.60
C VAL A 481 3.11 0.44 27.06
N GLN A 482 3.84 -0.65 27.27
CA GLN A 482 4.25 -1.04 28.62
C GLN A 482 5.04 0.11 29.29
N ASN A 483 4.77 0.41 30.57
CA ASN A 483 5.39 1.52 31.30
C ASN A 483 5.14 2.92 30.69
N VAL A 484 3.99 3.14 30.08
CA VAL A 484 3.62 4.40 29.40
C VAL A 484 3.98 5.66 30.19
N LYS A 485 3.79 5.65 31.51
CA LYS A 485 4.10 6.81 32.38
C LYS A 485 5.57 7.22 32.37
N GLU A 486 6.50 6.27 32.22
CA GLU A 486 7.93 6.58 32.13
C GLU A 486 8.26 7.25 30.80
N TYR A 487 7.65 6.80 29.71
CA TYR A 487 7.81 7.43 28.40
C TYR A 487 7.22 8.83 28.36
N GLU A 488 6.02 9.02 28.93
CA GLU A 488 5.42 10.34 29.06
C GLU A 488 6.33 11.30 29.82
N LEU A 489 6.86 10.87 30.98
CA LEU A 489 7.79 11.67 31.78
C LEU A 489 9.06 12.02 31.02
N ARG A 490 9.59 11.09 30.20
CA ARG A 490 10.74 11.33 29.34
C ARG A 490 10.45 12.38 28.27
N LEU A 491 9.30 12.22 27.60
CA LEU A 491 8.85 13.18 26.58
C LEU A 491 8.61 14.56 27.18
N GLU A 492 7.94 14.65 28.33
CA GLU A 492 7.74 15.90 29.05
C GLU A 492 9.05 16.61 29.39
N LYS A 493 10.00 15.90 29.98
CA LYS A 493 11.33 16.45 30.32
C LYS A 493 12.05 16.95 29.05
N TRP A 494 11.99 16.18 27.97
CA TRP A 494 12.60 16.59 26.71
C TRP A 494 11.93 17.85 26.13
N VAL A 495 10.59 17.92 26.13
CA VAL A 495 9.81 19.09 25.68
C VAL A 495 10.21 20.33 26.49
N GLN A 496 10.24 20.22 27.81
CA GLN A 496 10.60 21.34 28.70
C GLN A 496 12.07 21.76 28.54
N ALA A 497 12.99 20.81 28.39
CA ALA A 497 14.40 21.09 28.19
C ALA A 497 14.68 21.82 26.87
N ASN A 498 13.83 21.61 25.85
CA ASN A 498 13.89 22.30 24.56
C ASN A 498 13.08 23.62 24.54
N GLY A 499 12.60 24.11 25.69
CA GLY A 499 11.85 25.36 25.78
C GLY A 499 10.43 25.28 25.18
N LEU A 500 9.90 24.07 24.98
CA LEU A 500 8.57 23.85 24.43
C LEU A 500 7.50 23.72 25.53
N ASN A 501 6.25 24.00 25.16
CA ASN A 501 5.13 23.99 26.10
C ASN A 501 4.44 22.61 26.13
N TRP A 502 4.62 21.86 27.23
CA TRP A 502 4.03 20.54 27.43
C TRP A 502 2.50 20.53 27.37
N ARG A 503 1.84 21.61 27.82
CA ARG A 503 0.38 21.73 27.78
C ARG A 503 -0.15 21.73 26.35
N LYS A 504 0.56 22.37 25.40
CA LYS A 504 0.20 22.34 23.97
C LYS A 504 0.27 20.91 23.43
N VAL A 505 1.34 20.17 23.74
CA VAL A 505 1.48 18.76 23.31
C VAL A 505 0.30 17.94 23.84
N LYS A 506 -0.03 18.05 25.13
CA LYS A 506 -1.15 17.30 25.72
C LYS A 506 -2.51 17.68 25.11
N LEU A 507 -2.74 18.95 24.83
CA LEU A 507 -4.01 19.42 24.26
C LEU A 507 -4.21 18.96 22.81
N LEU A 508 -3.14 18.82 22.03
CA LEU A 508 -3.22 18.35 20.66
C LEU A 508 -3.58 16.85 20.56
N VAL A 509 -3.30 16.03 21.59
CA VAL A 509 -3.61 14.60 21.57
C VAL A 509 -5.11 14.32 21.38
N PRO A 510 -6.02 14.83 22.23
CA PRO A 510 -7.45 14.61 22.03
C PRO A 510 -7.99 15.23 20.72
N ILE A 511 -7.45 16.35 20.28
CA ILE A 511 -7.78 16.95 18.97
C ILE A 511 -7.41 15.96 17.83
N ILE A 512 -6.26 15.29 17.94
CA ILE A 512 -5.82 14.30 16.96
C ILE A 512 -6.77 13.09 16.93
N TYR A 513 -7.15 12.54 18.09
CA TYR A 513 -8.09 11.41 18.16
C TYR A 513 -9.44 11.77 17.56
N LEU A 514 -9.95 12.95 17.89
CA LEU A 514 -11.20 13.47 17.34
C LEU A 514 -11.13 13.60 15.80
N ASN A 515 -10.03 14.13 15.27
CA ASN A 515 -9.81 14.26 13.83
C ASN A 515 -9.69 12.93 13.09
N MET A 516 -9.29 11.87 13.78
CA MET A 516 -9.20 10.52 13.21
C MET A 516 -10.56 9.83 13.17
N SER A 517 -11.43 10.08 14.14
CA SER A 517 -12.70 9.39 14.32
C SER A 517 -13.53 9.24 13.04
N PRO A 518 -13.87 10.27 12.24
CA PRO A 518 -14.72 10.12 11.08
C PRO A 518 -14.08 9.36 9.92
N LEU A 519 -12.80 9.04 10.01
CA LEU A 519 -12.04 8.31 8.97
C LEU A 519 -12.11 6.80 9.15
N HIS A 520 -12.72 6.33 10.24
CA HIS A 520 -12.84 4.91 10.59
C HIS A 520 -14.30 4.47 10.68
N GLU A 521 -14.51 3.17 10.69
CA GLU A 521 -15.83 2.58 10.84
C GLU A 521 -16.15 2.26 12.31
N ALA A 522 -17.45 2.08 12.62
CA ALA A 522 -17.88 1.64 13.93
C ALA A 522 -17.33 0.23 14.25
N PRO A 523 -16.97 -0.04 15.52
CA PRO A 523 -17.11 0.85 16.70
C PRO A 523 -15.90 1.76 16.95
N PHE A 524 -14.86 1.71 16.11
CA PHE A 524 -13.59 2.40 16.35
C PHE A 524 -13.71 3.92 16.27
N ASP A 525 -14.56 4.44 15.41
CA ASP A 525 -14.85 5.87 15.32
C ASP A 525 -15.46 6.43 16.62
N LYS A 526 -16.45 5.76 17.20
CA LYS A 526 -17.03 6.12 18.50
C LYS A 526 -16.06 5.95 19.66
N PHE A 527 -15.23 4.89 19.61
CA PHE A 527 -14.12 4.70 20.55
C PHE A 527 -13.20 5.92 20.57
N LEU A 528 -12.81 6.44 19.39
CA LEU A 528 -11.94 7.62 19.26
C LEU A 528 -12.60 8.90 19.82
N VAL A 529 -13.91 9.09 19.67
CA VAL A 529 -14.63 10.21 20.29
C VAL A 529 -14.56 10.10 21.81
N ALA A 530 -14.91 8.95 22.38
CA ALA A 530 -14.87 8.74 23.83
C ALA A 530 -13.44 8.89 24.40
N LEU A 531 -12.42 8.39 23.66
CA LEU A 531 -11.01 8.56 24.02
C LEU A 531 -10.60 10.04 24.00
N SER A 532 -11.07 10.79 23.00
CA SER A 532 -10.87 12.24 22.92
C SER A 532 -11.46 12.97 24.12
N GLN A 533 -12.73 12.70 24.47
CA GLN A 533 -13.39 13.29 25.65
C GLN A 533 -12.62 12.97 26.93
N PHE A 534 -12.19 11.74 27.12
CA PHE A 534 -11.43 11.30 28.30
C PHE A 534 -10.08 12.03 28.43
N HIS A 535 -9.39 12.30 27.33
CA HIS A 535 -8.15 13.08 27.34
C HIS A 535 -8.37 14.58 27.47
N PHE A 536 -9.44 15.14 26.90
CA PHE A 536 -9.81 16.54 27.11
C PHE A 536 -10.09 16.82 28.58
N ALA A 537 -10.84 15.95 29.26
CA ALA A 537 -11.11 16.10 30.71
C ALA A 537 -9.80 16.19 31.50
N LYS A 538 -8.79 15.37 31.17
CA LYS A 538 -7.48 15.41 31.85
C LYS A 538 -6.67 16.69 31.61
N VAL A 539 -6.94 17.43 30.54
CA VAL A 539 -6.14 18.60 30.15
C VAL A 539 -6.86 19.92 30.42
N LEU A 540 -8.20 19.94 30.33
CA LEU A 540 -9.01 21.16 30.41
C LEU A 540 -9.79 21.29 31.72
N ASP A 541 -10.07 20.19 32.42
CA ASP A 541 -10.88 20.20 33.68
C ASP A 541 -10.00 20.12 34.95
N VAL A 542 -8.66 20.26 34.82
CA VAL A 542 -7.70 20.28 35.94
C VAL A 542 -7.49 21.71 36.47
#